data_100c737d953d2e2afbd940872197b730
#
_entry.id   100c737d953d2e2afbd940872197b730
#
_cell.length_a   1.000
_cell.length_b   1.000
_cell.length_c   1.000
_cell.angle_alpha   90.00
_cell.angle_beta   90.00
_cell.angle_gamma   90.00
#
_symmetry.space_group_name_H-M   'P 1'
#
loop_
_entity.id
_entity.type
_entity.pdbx_description
1 polymer ?
#
loop_
_entity_poly.entity_id
_entity_poly.type
_entity_poly.pdbx_seq_one_letter_code
_entity_poly.pdbx_strand_id
1 'polypeptide(L)'
;MEREDVDSTLVEQDSLAVADGVEVASDEMFSEDYLYGWIVRVYDKVNEVWARQEVHQEELDTAFFAKSYLDLKAQVKKAEEGKDFDHLFFIEYMPFSQGLRVPIRLNTVKVNLLTGNIAEIDFDISDPDGNEVKMWWHLTFENGQWRIDDFNNDPEDSETYVDRMEDYLQGNQ
;
A
#
# COMPACT_ATOMS: atom_id res chain seq x y z
N MET A 1 20.34 19.11 43.56
CA MET A 1 20.76 18.54 43.08
C MET A 1 20.20 17.42 42.50
N GLU A 2 19.55 16.95 42.67
CA GLU A 2 19.20 15.83 42.17
C GLU A 2 18.05 15.89 41.34
N ARG A 3 17.38 16.80 41.41
CA ARG A 3 16.18 16.68 40.70
C ARG A 3 16.29 16.80 39.32
N GLU A 4 17.22 17.33 38.88
CA GLU A 4 17.28 17.45 37.52
C GLU A 4 17.35 16.17 36.88
N ASP A 5 17.87 15.27 37.49
CA ASP A 5 17.95 14.03 36.85
C ASP A 5 16.64 13.50 36.54
N VAL A 6 15.71 13.78 37.27
CA VAL A 6 14.41 13.24 37.02
C VAL A 6 13.88 13.67 35.68
N ASP A 7 14.15 14.88 35.34
CA ASP A 7 13.64 15.33 34.08
C ASP A 7 14.27 14.67 32.94
N SER A 8 15.54 14.49 33.00
CA SER A 8 16.14 13.84 31.87
C SER A 8 15.61 12.45 31.76
N THR A 9 15.27 11.87 32.86
CA THR A 9 14.72 10.54 32.79
C THR A 9 13.44 10.51 31.99
N LEU A 10 12.62 11.48 32.17
CA LEU A 10 11.37 11.50 31.45
C LEU A 10 11.60 11.62 29.97
N VAL A 11 12.52 12.44 29.60
CA VAL A 11 12.81 12.58 28.20
C VAL A 11 13.28 11.29 27.62
N GLU A 12 14.06 10.59 28.39
CA GLU A 12 14.55 9.34 27.90
C GLU A 12 13.47 8.34 27.67
N GLN A 13 12.45 8.36 28.48
CA GLN A 13 11.39 7.41 28.30
C GLN A 13 10.73 7.57 26.95
N ASP A 14 10.50 8.77 26.55
CA ASP A 14 9.91 8.97 25.26
C ASP A 14 10.81 8.45 24.16
N SER A 15 12.09 8.69 24.32
CA SER A 15 13.02 8.20 23.33
C SER A 15 13.03 6.70 23.29
N LEU A 16 12.89 6.08 24.43
CA LEU A 16 12.94 4.64 24.47
C LEU A 16 11.80 4.01 23.72
N ALA A 17 10.64 4.59 23.81
CA ALA A 17 9.51 4.06 23.08
C ALA A 17 9.83 3.92 21.61
N VAL A 18 10.55 4.87 21.08
CA VAL A 18 10.92 4.81 19.68
C VAL A 18 12.07 3.85 19.47
N ALA A 19 12.97 3.81 20.43
CA ALA A 19 14.15 2.98 20.30
C ALA A 19 13.83 1.50 20.28
N ASP A 20 12.69 1.13 20.81
CA ASP A 20 12.32 -0.26 20.77
C ASP A 20 11.94 -0.73 19.37
N GLY A 21 11.97 0.14 18.42
CA GLY A 21 11.62 -0.25 17.08
C GLY A 21 10.14 -0.32 16.85
N VAL A 22 9.36 -0.08 17.86
CA VAL A 22 7.92 -0.06 17.72
C VAL A 22 7.53 1.39 17.54
N GLU A 23 7.05 1.70 16.35
CA GLU A 23 6.65 3.06 16.10
C GLU A 23 5.39 3.37 16.85
N VAL A 24 5.42 4.47 17.58
CA VAL A 24 4.23 4.91 18.29
C VAL A 24 3.48 5.86 17.39
N ALA A 25 2.25 5.50 17.07
CA ALA A 25 1.45 6.33 16.20
C ALA A 25 1.22 7.69 16.86
N SER A 26 1.36 8.73 16.09
CA SER A 26 1.09 10.09 16.56
C SER A 26 -0.04 10.66 15.73
N ASP A 27 -0.62 11.75 16.23
CA ASP A 27 -1.70 12.39 15.50
C ASP A 27 -1.29 12.82 14.11
N GLU A 28 0.00 13.08 13.91
CA GLU A 28 0.49 13.48 12.59
C GLU A 28 0.27 12.41 11.53
N MET A 29 0.34 11.14 11.94
CA MET A 29 0.18 10.04 10.98
C MET A 29 -1.25 9.93 10.48
N PHE A 30 -2.19 10.57 11.14
CA PHE A 30 -3.60 10.48 10.77
C PHE A 30 -4.08 11.79 10.15
N SER A 31 -3.27 12.36 9.29
CA SER A 31 -3.61 13.58 8.59
C SER A 31 -3.51 13.37 7.08
N GLU A 32 -4.21 14.23 6.34
CA GLU A 32 -4.14 14.18 4.89
C GLU A 32 -2.72 14.49 4.41
N ASP A 33 -2.06 15.44 5.07
CA ASP A 33 -0.69 15.79 4.68
C ASP A 33 0.26 14.61 4.86
N TYR A 34 0.10 13.87 5.95
CA TYR A 34 0.94 12.71 6.15
C TYR A 34 0.72 11.68 5.04
N LEU A 35 -0.54 11.41 4.72
CA LEU A 35 -0.85 10.42 3.71
C LEU A 35 -0.42 10.87 2.31
N TYR A 36 -0.48 12.16 2.03
CA TYR A 36 0.06 12.65 0.78
C TYR A 36 1.56 12.35 0.69
N GLY A 37 2.30 12.63 1.75
CA GLY A 37 3.72 12.29 1.78
C GLY A 37 3.97 10.78 1.72
N TRP A 38 3.07 10.01 2.31
CA TRP A 38 3.20 8.56 2.32
C TRP A 38 3.09 7.99 0.91
N ILE A 39 2.09 8.43 0.12
CA ILE A 39 1.95 7.89 -1.24
C ILE A 39 3.11 8.33 -2.12
N VAL A 40 3.65 9.52 -1.89
CA VAL A 40 4.85 9.94 -2.62
C VAL A 40 5.99 8.98 -2.33
N ARG A 41 6.19 8.62 -1.06
CA ARG A 41 7.24 7.68 -0.69
C ARG A 41 7.01 6.29 -1.29
N VAL A 42 5.73 5.87 -1.38
CA VAL A 42 5.43 4.59 -2.02
C VAL A 42 5.90 4.60 -3.47
N TYR A 43 5.57 5.65 -4.21
CA TYR A 43 5.96 5.68 -5.63
C TYR A 43 7.45 5.94 -5.83
N ASP A 44 8.11 6.61 -4.90
CA ASP A 44 9.57 6.65 -4.93
C ASP A 44 10.15 5.25 -4.84
N LYS A 45 9.57 4.43 -3.95
CA LYS A 45 10.04 3.05 -3.80
C LYS A 45 9.68 2.20 -5.01
N VAL A 46 8.49 2.38 -5.57
CA VAL A 46 8.10 1.68 -6.78
C VAL A 46 9.11 1.95 -7.89
N ASN A 47 9.44 3.21 -8.10
CA ASN A 47 10.37 3.57 -9.17
C ASN A 47 11.77 3.02 -8.89
N GLU A 48 12.20 3.02 -7.64
CA GLU A 48 13.49 2.48 -7.28
C GLU A 48 13.55 0.97 -7.56
N VAL A 49 12.52 0.24 -7.15
CA VAL A 49 12.50 -1.21 -7.28
C VAL A 49 12.46 -1.62 -8.75
N TRP A 50 11.58 -0.98 -9.52
CA TRP A 50 11.46 -1.34 -10.93
C TRP A 50 12.66 -0.94 -11.76
N ALA A 51 13.44 0.05 -11.31
CA ALA A 51 14.65 0.44 -12.02
C ALA A 51 15.76 -0.59 -11.89
N ARG A 52 15.65 -1.57 -11.02
CA ARG A 52 16.67 -2.59 -10.82
C ARG A 52 16.67 -3.64 -11.92
N GLN A 53 15.70 -3.61 -12.81
CA GLN A 53 15.63 -4.54 -13.95
C GLN A 53 15.46 -6.00 -13.53
N GLU A 54 14.83 -6.23 -12.38
CA GLU A 54 14.47 -7.56 -11.91
C GLU A 54 13.01 -7.54 -11.53
N VAL A 55 12.43 -8.70 -11.36
CA VAL A 55 11.03 -8.77 -10.97
C VAL A 55 10.96 -8.66 -9.46
N HIS A 56 10.43 -7.55 -8.98
CA HIS A 56 10.39 -7.26 -7.55
C HIS A 56 8.99 -6.98 -7.04
N GLN A 57 7.96 -7.53 -7.73
CA GLN A 57 6.59 -7.25 -7.31
C GLN A 57 6.32 -7.71 -5.89
N GLU A 58 6.88 -8.86 -5.48
CA GLU A 58 6.66 -9.35 -4.14
C GLU A 58 7.26 -8.44 -3.07
N GLU A 59 8.37 -7.80 -3.40
CA GLU A 59 8.99 -6.85 -2.47
C GLU A 59 8.03 -5.69 -2.21
N LEU A 60 7.42 -5.17 -3.26
CA LEU A 60 6.48 -4.05 -3.14
C LEU A 60 5.21 -4.47 -2.42
N ASP A 61 4.67 -5.63 -2.76
CA ASP A 61 3.46 -6.11 -2.12
C ASP A 61 3.67 -6.26 -0.61
N THR A 62 4.77 -6.89 -0.22
CA THR A 62 5.06 -7.10 1.20
C THR A 62 5.28 -5.78 1.92
N ALA A 63 5.85 -4.80 1.23
CA ALA A 63 6.14 -3.52 1.86
C ALA A 63 4.88 -2.69 2.11
N PHE A 64 3.88 -2.78 1.23
CA PHE A 64 2.80 -1.80 1.25
C PHE A 64 1.40 -2.35 1.40
N PHE A 65 1.17 -3.65 1.17
CA PHE A 65 -0.17 -4.19 1.31
C PHE A 65 -0.44 -4.69 2.72
N ALA A 66 -1.70 -4.61 3.12
CA ALA A 66 -2.16 -5.06 4.43
C ALA A 66 -2.13 -6.57 4.51
N LYS A 67 -2.08 -7.09 5.75
CA LYS A 67 -2.05 -8.52 5.96
C LYS A 67 -3.26 -9.21 5.36
N SER A 68 -4.44 -8.59 5.49
CA SER A 68 -5.65 -9.19 4.95
C SER A 68 -5.57 -9.37 3.44
N TYR A 69 -4.99 -8.39 2.75
CA TYR A 69 -4.82 -8.48 1.31
C TYR A 69 -3.81 -9.59 0.96
N LEU A 70 -2.70 -9.63 1.68
CA LEU A 70 -1.67 -10.64 1.39
C LEU A 70 -2.16 -12.05 1.67
N ASP A 71 -2.98 -12.23 2.70
CA ASP A 71 -3.56 -13.53 3.01
C ASP A 71 -4.51 -13.95 1.90
N LEU A 72 -5.34 -13.04 1.43
CA LEU A 72 -6.26 -13.33 0.33
C LEU A 72 -5.51 -13.66 -0.96
N LYS A 73 -4.46 -12.89 -1.24
CA LYS A 73 -3.62 -13.14 -2.40
C LYS A 73 -3.01 -14.54 -2.35
N ALA A 74 -2.57 -14.96 -1.17
CA ALA A 74 -1.99 -16.29 -1.02
C ALA A 74 -3.03 -17.37 -1.29
N GLN A 75 -4.28 -17.16 -0.86
CA GLN A 75 -5.33 -18.11 -1.14
C GLN A 75 -5.62 -18.22 -2.64
N VAL A 76 -5.65 -17.09 -3.33
CA VAL A 76 -5.89 -17.10 -4.77
C VAL A 76 -4.73 -17.76 -5.50
N LYS A 77 -3.50 -17.48 -5.08
CA LYS A 77 -2.35 -18.13 -5.70
C LYS A 77 -2.40 -19.64 -5.54
N LYS A 78 -2.84 -20.10 -4.39
CA LYS A 78 -2.98 -21.51 -4.17
C LYS A 78 -4.10 -22.10 -5.05
N ALA A 79 -5.19 -21.37 -5.20
CA ALA A 79 -6.30 -21.81 -6.00
C ALA A 79 -5.95 -21.90 -7.49
N GLU A 80 -5.01 -21.09 -7.96
CA GLU A 80 -4.66 -21.15 -9.38
C GLU A 80 -3.58 -22.16 -9.70
N GLU A 81 -3.02 -22.84 -8.70
CA GLU A 81 -2.02 -23.87 -8.94
C GLU A 81 -2.60 -24.99 -9.80
N GLY A 82 -1.87 -25.34 -10.83
CA GLY A 82 -2.31 -26.43 -11.72
C GLY A 82 -3.36 -26.06 -12.72
N LYS A 83 -3.76 -24.79 -12.76
CA LYS A 83 -4.77 -24.36 -13.73
C LYS A 83 -4.11 -23.93 -15.03
N ASP A 84 -4.89 -23.98 -16.11
CA ASP A 84 -4.43 -23.52 -17.40
C ASP A 84 -4.23 -22.01 -17.39
N PHE A 85 -3.42 -21.54 -18.34
CA PHE A 85 -3.09 -20.13 -18.42
C PHE A 85 -4.35 -19.26 -18.44
N ASP A 86 -5.37 -19.67 -19.17
CA ASP A 86 -6.59 -18.86 -19.27
C ASP A 86 -7.38 -18.77 -17.98
N HIS A 87 -7.05 -19.58 -16.98
CA HIS A 87 -7.75 -19.61 -15.71
C HIS A 87 -6.92 -19.08 -14.56
N LEU A 88 -5.78 -18.48 -14.86
CA LEU A 88 -4.95 -17.86 -13.82
C LEU A 88 -5.47 -16.47 -13.51
N PHE A 89 -5.40 -16.09 -12.25
CA PHE A 89 -5.86 -14.78 -11.82
C PHE A 89 -4.77 -13.71 -11.99
N PHE A 90 -3.54 -14.06 -11.63
CA PHE A 90 -2.48 -13.07 -11.54
C PHE A 90 -1.66 -12.93 -12.83
N ILE A 91 -2.32 -13.07 -13.98
CA ILE A 91 -1.67 -12.75 -15.25
C ILE A 91 -1.48 -11.24 -15.29
N GLU A 92 -0.28 -10.80 -15.58
CA GLU A 92 0.02 -9.37 -15.69
C GLU A 92 -0.32 -8.60 -14.42
N TYR A 93 -0.01 -9.20 -13.28
CA TYR A 93 -0.28 -8.57 -11.99
C TYR A 93 0.77 -7.47 -11.72
N MET A 94 0.36 -6.23 -11.83
CA MET A 94 1.22 -5.06 -11.59
C MET A 94 0.41 -3.97 -10.89
N PRO A 95 0.09 -4.17 -9.61
CA PRO A 95 -0.86 -3.28 -8.92
C PRO A 95 -0.36 -1.85 -8.77
N PHE A 96 0.95 -1.61 -8.78
CA PHE A 96 1.46 -0.25 -8.60
C PHE A 96 1.71 0.45 -9.93
N SER A 97 2.12 -0.27 -10.96
CA SER A 97 2.47 0.35 -12.23
C SER A 97 1.36 0.27 -13.26
N GLN A 98 0.48 -0.72 -13.14
CA GLN A 98 -0.60 -0.94 -14.12
C GLN A 98 -0.06 -1.02 -15.55
N GLY A 99 1.15 -1.57 -15.71
CA GLY A 99 1.74 -1.70 -17.03
C GLY A 99 2.42 -0.44 -17.55
N LEU A 100 2.42 0.63 -16.78
CA LEU A 100 3.10 1.86 -17.19
C LEU A 100 4.61 1.70 -17.04
N ARG A 101 5.35 2.45 -17.84
CA ARG A 101 6.80 2.40 -17.79
C ARG A 101 7.32 3.29 -16.67
N VAL A 102 8.38 2.86 -16.02
CA VAL A 102 9.02 3.70 -15.01
C VAL A 102 9.93 4.72 -15.72
N PRO A 103 10.13 5.88 -15.16
CA PRO A 103 9.63 6.32 -13.84
C PRO A 103 8.18 6.74 -13.92
N ILE A 104 7.41 6.28 -12.96
CA ILE A 104 6.00 6.63 -12.85
C ILE A 104 5.87 7.96 -12.14
N ARG A 105 5.04 8.83 -12.69
CA ARG A 105 4.75 10.11 -12.08
C ARG A 105 3.39 10.04 -11.39
N LEU A 106 3.35 10.56 -10.17
CA LEU A 106 2.12 10.63 -9.40
C LEU A 106 1.46 11.98 -9.68
N ASN A 107 0.19 11.97 -10.05
CA ASN A 107 -0.56 13.18 -10.37
C ASN A 107 -1.87 13.21 -9.58
N THR A 108 -2.36 14.42 -9.32
CA THR A 108 -3.72 14.62 -8.80
C THR A 108 -4.07 13.72 -7.63
N VAL A 109 -3.37 13.88 -6.51
CA VAL A 109 -3.60 13.06 -5.33
C VAL A 109 -4.68 13.71 -4.47
N LYS A 110 -5.70 12.94 -4.11
CA LYS A 110 -6.75 13.38 -3.22
C LYS A 110 -6.90 12.37 -2.09
N VAL A 111 -6.66 12.81 -0.87
CA VAL A 111 -6.73 11.96 0.31
C VAL A 111 -8.05 12.20 1.02
N ASN A 112 -8.67 11.13 1.47
CA ASN A 112 -9.92 11.20 2.20
C ASN A 112 -9.81 10.33 3.45
N LEU A 113 -9.73 10.97 4.62
CA LEU A 113 -9.70 10.24 5.89
C LEU A 113 -11.12 9.91 6.28
N LEU A 114 -11.42 8.63 6.42
CA LEU A 114 -12.77 8.19 6.74
C LEU A 114 -12.96 8.02 8.25
N THR A 115 -11.99 7.39 8.91
CA THR A 115 -12.02 7.25 10.36
C THR A 115 -10.58 7.36 10.86
N GLY A 116 -10.36 7.12 12.14
CA GLY A 116 -9.02 7.23 12.72
C GLY A 116 -8.02 6.28 12.10
N ASN A 117 -8.46 5.16 11.53
CA ASN A 117 -7.53 4.18 11.00
C ASN A 117 -7.92 3.68 9.60
N ILE A 118 -8.77 4.42 8.89
CA ILE A 118 -9.19 4.06 7.54
C ILE A 118 -9.18 5.30 6.66
N ALA A 119 -8.63 5.16 5.47
CA ALA A 119 -8.56 6.27 4.52
C ALA A 119 -8.69 5.75 3.10
N GLU A 120 -8.94 6.66 2.18
CA GLU A 120 -8.93 6.37 0.75
C GLU A 120 -8.08 7.41 0.06
N ILE A 121 -7.44 7.00 -1.03
CA ILE A 121 -6.68 7.93 -1.87
C ILE A 121 -7.10 7.71 -3.31
N ASP A 122 -7.53 8.80 -3.96
CA ASP A 122 -7.77 8.82 -5.40
C ASP A 122 -6.60 9.53 -6.05
N PHE A 123 -6.06 8.97 -7.10
CA PHE A 123 -4.90 9.59 -7.74
C PHE A 123 -4.75 9.08 -9.17
N ASP A 124 -3.95 9.80 -9.95
CA ASP A 124 -3.59 9.38 -11.30
C ASP A 124 -2.10 9.09 -11.32
N ILE A 125 -1.71 8.13 -12.14
CA ILE A 125 -0.30 7.88 -12.42
C ILE A 125 -0.09 7.96 -13.92
N SER A 126 1.12 8.36 -14.32
CA SER A 126 1.45 8.44 -15.73
C SER A 126 2.89 8.01 -15.97
N ASP A 127 3.18 7.66 -17.22
CA ASP A 127 4.53 7.27 -17.60
C ASP A 127 5.16 8.34 -18.51
N PRO A 128 6.43 8.19 -18.87
CA PRO A 128 7.10 9.19 -19.72
C PRO A 128 6.49 9.35 -21.09
N ASP A 129 5.73 8.36 -21.55
CA ASP A 129 5.09 8.43 -22.85
C ASP A 129 3.74 9.12 -22.79
N GLY A 130 3.29 9.52 -21.60
CA GLY A 130 2.02 10.21 -21.46
C GLY A 130 0.84 9.30 -21.22
N ASN A 131 1.05 8.00 -21.11
CA ASN A 131 -0.05 7.09 -20.74
C ASN A 131 -0.41 7.34 -19.28
N GLU A 132 -1.71 7.28 -19.00
CA GLU A 132 -2.21 7.65 -17.67
C GLU A 132 -3.24 6.64 -17.21
N VAL A 133 -3.25 6.35 -15.90
CA VAL A 133 -4.21 5.44 -15.29
C VAL A 133 -4.75 6.11 -14.03
N LYS A 134 -6.05 6.01 -13.81
CA LYS A 134 -6.68 6.49 -12.59
C LYS A 134 -6.69 5.37 -11.58
N MET A 135 -6.35 5.71 -10.34
CA MET A 135 -6.22 4.72 -9.28
C MET A 135 -7.03 5.11 -8.06
N TRP A 136 -7.45 4.12 -7.34
CA TRP A 136 -8.09 4.29 -6.04
C TRP A 136 -7.48 3.25 -5.09
N TRP A 137 -7.06 3.70 -3.92
CA TRP A 137 -6.57 2.80 -2.87
C TRP A 137 -7.42 2.97 -1.63
N HIS A 138 -7.75 1.85 -0.99
CA HIS A 138 -8.32 1.85 0.35
C HIS A 138 -7.21 1.48 1.31
N LEU A 139 -7.09 2.24 2.39
CA LEU A 139 -5.97 2.09 3.32
C LEU A 139 -6.48 1.77 4.71
N THR A 140 -5.71 0.98 5.41
CA THR A 140 -5.95 0.69 6.81
C THR A 140 -4.65 0.95 7.58
N PHE A 141 -4.79 1.39 8.83
CA PHE A 141 -3.63 1.59 9.69
C PHE A 141 -3.51 0.37 10.58
N GLU A 142 -2.41 -0.36 10.44
CA GLU A 142 -2.19 -1.57 11.24
C GLU A 142 -0.71 -1.67 11.59
N ASN A 143 -0.43 -2.11 12.80
CA ASN A 143 0.94 -2.32 13.26
C ASN A 143 1.82 -1.09 13.09
N GLY A 144 1.26 0.08 13.38
CA GLY A 144 2.01 1.33 13.34
C GLY A 144 2.22 1.91 11.95
N GLN A 145 1.58 1.37 10.92
CA GLN A 145 1.81 1.82 9.55
C GLN A 145 0.51 1.82 8.76
N TRP A 146 0.44 2.73 7.80
CA TRP A 146 -0.63 2.68 6.80
C TRP A 146 -0.31 1.60 5.77
N ARG A 147 -1.34 0.84 5.38
CA ARG A 147 -1.20 -0.25 4.42
C ARG A 147 -2.38 -0.22 3.47
N ILE A 148 -2.16 -0.74 2.26
CA ILE A 148 -3.21 -0.82 1.24
C ILE A 148 -3.94 -2.13 1.45
N ASP A 149 -5.26 -2.09 1.69
CA ASP A 149 -6.02 -3.33 1.84
C ASP A 149 -6.95 -3.59 0.66
N ASP A 150 -7.08 -2.66 -0.26
CA ASP A 150 -7.84 -2.86 -1.49
C ASP A 150 -7.45 -1.79 -2.50
N PHE A 151 -7.68 -2.05 -3.77
CA PHE A 151 -7.41 -1.03 -4.79
C PHE A 151 -8.29 -1.27 -6.02
N ASN A 152 -8.35 -0.23 -6.86
CA ASN A 152 -9.03 -0.32 -8.15
C ASN A 152 -8.29 0.57 -9.15
N ASN A 153 -8.26 0.13 -10.38
CA ASN A 153 -7.67 0.92 -11.47
C ASN A 153 -8.73 1.41 -12.43
N ASP A 154 -10.00 1.31 -12.04
CA ASP A 154 -11.11 1.83 -12.81
C ASP A 154 -12.14 2.34 -11.81
N PRO A 155 -12.09 3.63 -11.49
CA PRO A 155 -12.99 4.17 -10.46
C PRO A 155 -14.47 4.05 -10.81
N GLU A 156 -14.79 3.81 -12.09
CA GLU A 156 -16.19 3.66 -12.47
C GLU A 156 -16.68 2.23 -12.28
N ASP A 157 -15.77 1.29 -12.07
CA ASP A 157 -16.14 -0.08 -11.81
C ASP A 157 -16.39 -0.23 -10.31
N SER A 158 -17.55 -0.74 -9.95
CA SER A 158 -17.88 -0.91 -8.54
C SER A 158 -17.15 -2.10 -7.92
N GLU A 159 -16.57 -2.96 -8.74
CA GLU A 159 -15.89 -4.16 -8.25
C GLU A 159 -14.41 -3.85 -8.04
N THR A 160 -13.94 -4.01 -6.80
CA THR A 160 -12.55 -3.75 -6.49
C THR A 160 -11.70 -4.98 -6.75
N TYR A 161 -10.39 -4.84 -6.59
CA TYR A 161 -9.49 -5.96 -6.79
C TYR A 161 -9.73 -7.08 -5.78
N VAL A 162 -10.00 -6.70 -4.52
CA VAL A 162 -10.33 -7.69 -3.49
C VAL A 162 -11.62 -8.43 -3.86
N ASP A 163 -12.64 -7.69 -4.34
CA ASP A 163 -13.87 -8.33 -4.79
C ASP A 163 -13.58 -9.37 -5.87
N ARG A 164 -12.72 -9.03 -6.80
CA ARG A 164 -12.40 -9.96 -7.89
C ARG A 164 -11.67 -11.19 -7.38
N MET A 165 -10.79 -11.02 -6.40
CA MET A 165 -10.09 -12.16 -5.80
C MET A 165 -11.06 -13.08 -5.08
N GLU A 166 -12.00 -12.49 -4.35
CA GLU A 166 -13.00 -13.26 -3.63
C GLU A 166 -13.91 -14.02 -4.60
N ASP A 167 -14.31 -13.35 -5.68
CA ASP A 167 -15.13 -14.00 -6.69
C ASP A 167 -14.39 -15.16 -7.35
N TYR A 168 -13.11 -14.97 -7.59
CA TYR A 168 -12.29 -16.01 -8.17
C TYR A 168 -12.27 -17.25 -7.26
N LEU A 169 -12.11 -17.05 -5.97
CA LEU A 169 -12.10 -18.16 -5.02
C LEU A 169 -13.44 -18.87 -4.98
N GLN A 170 -14.54 -18.15 -5.06
CA GLN A 170 -15.85 -18.76 -5.06
C GLN A 170 -16.12 -19.50 -6.35
N GLY A 171 -15.72 -18.96 -7.47
CA GLY A 171 -15.96 -19.59 -8.76
C GLY A 171 -15.08 -20.80 -9.00
N ASN A 172 -14.03 -20.97 -8.20
CA ASN A 172 -13.10 -22.06 -8.39
C ASN A 172 -13.25 -23.16 -7.34
N GLN A 173 -14.36 -23.23 -6.69
CA GLN A 173 -14.60 -24.28 -5.68
C GLN A 173 -15.34 -25.48 -6.19
#